data_cefac1b1ecb778bacef7a521f8d6ca84
#
_entry.id   cefac1b1ecb778bacef7a521f8d6ca84
#
_cell.length_a   1.000
_cell.length_b   1.000
_cell.length_c   1.000
_cell.angle_alpha   90.00
_cell.angle_beta   90.00
_cell.angle_gamma   90.00
#
_symmetry.space_group_name_H-M   'P 1'
#
loop_
_entity.id
_entity.type
_entity.pdbx_description
1 polymer ?
#
loop_
_entity_poly.entity_id
_entity_poly.type
_entity_poly.pdbx_seq_one_letter_code
_entity_poly.pdbx_strand_id
1 'polypeptide(L)'
;MIKVYSASETQFKNNGLVVLLPSKCEVHNEDNGDFYLELTADTKFVDYLKENNIIVCKTPQGEQPFRIRTSKISNKKIEVTAYHVYYDSENYLILDSYAQNLTAGQALNHFKTATVPQNAFIFESDINTRNNFRCVRKSLREAIDTVVERWGGH
;
A
#
# COMPACT_ATOMS: atom_id res chain seq x y z
N MET A 1 -5.44 14.97 9.86
CA MET A 1 -6.43 15.07 8.77
C MET A 1 -6.43 13.77 8.00
N ILE A 2 -7.59 13.19 7.81
CA ILE A 2 -7.75 11.93 7.08
C ILE A 2 -8.56 12.19 5.82
N LYS A 3 -8.05 11.72 4.68
CA LYS A 3 -8.67 11.89 3.38
C LYS A 3 -9.14 10.54 2.85
N VAL A 4 -10.30 10.50 2.22
CA VAL A 4 -10.85 9.30 1.59
C VAL A 4 -10.92 9.52 0.08
N TYR A 5 -10.46 8.53 -0.67
CA TYR A 5 -10.42 8.57 -2.13
C TYR A 5 -11.17 7.39 -2.73
N SER A 6 -11.55 7.52 -4.00
CA SER A 6 -12.16 6.43 -4.73
C SER A 6 -11.19 5.26 -4.92
N ALA A 7 -11.74 4.07 -5.18
CA ALA A 7 -10.96 2.85 -5.38
C ALA A 7 -9.93 2.94 -6.52
N SER A 8 -10.16 3.79 -7.50
CA SER A 8 -9.29 3.96 -8.68
C SER A 8 -8.25 5.08 -8.55
N GLU A 9 -8.23 5.81 -7.45
CA GLU A 9 -7.27 6.91 -7.25
C GLU A 9 -5.84 6.38 -7.10
N THR A 10 -4.88 7.04 -7.75
CA THR A 10 -3.47 6.63 -7.74
C THR A 10 -2.50 7.75 -7.35
N GLN A 11 -2.92 9.00 -7.31
CA GLN A 11 -2.02 10.14 -7.09
C GLN A 11 -2.21 10.88 -5.78
N PHE A 12 -3.40 10.86 -5.17
CA PHE A 12 -3.72 11.45 -3.86
C PHE A 12 -3.36 12.94 -3.72
N LYS A 13 -3.44 13.70 -4.81
CA LYS A 13 -3.01 15.12 -4.85
C LYS A 13 -4.05 16.11 -4.38
N ASN A 14 -5.33 15.73 -4.36
CA ASN A 14 -6.44 16.57 -3.94
C ASN A 14 -6.97 16.15 -2.56
N ASN A 15 -8.10 16.71 -2.14
CA ASN A 15 -8.74 16.34 -0.87
C ASN A 15 -9.64 15.09 -0.97
N GLY A 16 -9.70 14.45 -2.14
CA GLY A 16 -10.48 13.24 -2.36
C GLY A 16 -11.99 13.45 -2.32
N LEU A 17 -12.71 12.38 -1.95
CA LEU A 17 -14.17 12.40 -1.82
C LEU A 17 -14.61 13.14 -0.57
N VAL A 18 -13.88 12.99 0.53
CA VAL A 18 -14.17 13.61 1.82
C VAL A 18 -12.92 13.70 2.67
N VAL A 19 -12.88 14.71 3.52
CA VAL A 19 -11.90 14.86 4.60
C VAL A 19 -12.65 14.66 5.90
N LEU A 20 -12.15 13.80 6.79
CA LEU A 20 -12.83 13.50 8.04
C LEU A 20 -11.90 13.54 9.25
N LEU A 21 -12.50 13.75 10.42
CA LEU A 21 -11.86 13.60 11.72
C LEU A 21 -12.49 12.37 12.38
N PRO A 22 -11.76 11.25 12.44
CA PRO A 22 -12.29 10.05 13.06
C PRO A 22 -12.30 10.17 14.58
N SER A 23 -13.17 9.41 15.25
CA SER A 23 -13.13 9.28 16.70
C SER A 23 -11.95 8.41 17.17
N LYS A 24 -11.47 7.51 16.31
CA LYS A 24 -10.30 6.68 16.54
C LYS A 24 -9.63 6.35 15.20
N CYS A 25 -8.30 6.41 15.17
CA CYS A 25 -7.52 5.96 14.02
C CYS A 25 -6.18 5.42 14.53
N GLU A 26 -5.92 4.14 14.29
CA GLU A 26 -4.68 3.47 14.65
C GLU A 26 -4.04 2.83 13.43
N VAL A 27 -2.76 3.06 13.23
CA VAL A 27 -1.96 2.42 12.20
C VAL A 27 -1.05 1.38 12.86
N HIS A 28 -1.12 0.16 12.36
CA HIS A 28 -0.30 -0.97 12.79
C HIS A 28 0.71 -1.29 11.69
N ASN A 29 1.98 -1.18 12.01
CA ASN A 29 3.07 -1.51 11.09
C ASN A 29 4.09 -2.36 11.85
N GLU A 30 4.05 -3.66 11.64
CA GLU A 30 4.93 -4.62 12.30
C GLU A 30 6.08 -5.01 11.37
N ASP A 31 7.30 -5.07 11.91
CA ASP A 31 8.46 -5.57 11.16
C ASP A 31 8.20 -7.02 10.72
N ASN A 32 8.22 -7.27 9.42
CA ASN A 32 7.87 -8.56 8.82
C ASN A 32 6.44 -9.04 9.12
N GLY A 33 5.56 -8.13 9.55
CA GLY A 33 4.17 -8.38 9.84
C GLY A 33 3.23 -7.58 8.94
N ASP A 34 1.99 -7.46 9.38
CA ASP A 34 0.96 -6.73 8.63
C ASP A 34 1.12 -5.22 8.76
N PHE A 35 0.75 -4.52 7.69
CA PHE A 35 0.68 -3.06 7.65
C PHE A 35 -0.76 -2.64 7.34
N TYR A 36 -1.50 -2.24 8.38
CA TYR A 36 -2.91 -1.93 8.26
C TYR A 36 -3.35 -0.79 9.18
N LEU A 37 -4.56 -0.30 8.95
CA LEU A 37 -5.17 0.79 9.67
C LEU A 37 -6.54 0.35 10.21
N GLU A 38 -6.84 0.72 11.45
CA GLU A 38 -8.16 0.61 12.06
C GLU A 38 -8.71 2.01 12.33
N LEU A 39 -9.92 2.27 11.87
CA LEU A 39 -10.55 3.58 11.97
C LEU A 39 -11.99 3.44 12.46
N THR A 40 -12.40 4.32 13.37
CA THR A 40 -13.79 4.47 13.81
C THR A 40 -14.26 5.89 13.53
N ALA A 41 -15.38 6.02 12.85
CA ALA A 41 -15.94 7.32 12.46
C ALA A 41 -17.45 7.35 12.61
N ASP A 42 -18.05 8.53 12.44
CA ASP A 42 -19.48 8.73 12.47
C ASP A 42 -20.15 8.06 11.26
N THR A 43 -21.37 7.54 11.44
CA THR A 43 -22.14 6.88 10.37
C THR A 43 -22.49 7.80 9.21
N LYS A 44 -22.42 9.12 9.37
CA LYS A 44 -22.62 10.05 8.24
C LYS A 44 -21.61 9.87 7.11
N PHE A 45 -20.48 9.21 7.36
CA PHE A 45 -19.44 8.93 6.36
C PHE A 45 -19.61 7.57 5.69
N VAL A 46 -20.73 6.86 5.90
CA VAL A 46 -20.95 5.50 5.38
C VAL A 46 -20.76 5.38 3.87
N ASP A 47 -21.18 6.37 3.11
CA ASP A 47 -21.10 6.36 1.64
C ASP A 47 -19.67 6.51 1.13
N TYR A 48 -18.77 6.99 1.96
CA TYR A 48 -17.35 7.18 1.64
C TYR A 48 -16.48 6.05 2.17
N LEU A 49 -16.80 5.51 3.34
CA LEU A 49 -16.03 4.45 4.02
C LEU A 49 -16.52 3.06 3.60
N LYS A 50 -16.57 2.81 2.31
CA LYS A 50 -16.98 1.52 1.73
C LYS A 50 -15.78 0.72 1.22
N GLU A 51 -15.96 -0.59 1.08
CA GLU A 51 -14.93 -1.50 0.58
C GLU A 51 -14.28 -1.00 -0.72
N ASN A 52 -12.98 -1.19 -0.82
CA ASN A 52 -12.10 -0.80 -1.92
C ASN A 52 -11.76 0.69 -2.01
N ASN A 53 -12.46 1.58 -1.35
CA ASN A 53 -12.04 2.98 -1.26
C ASN A 53 -10.74 3.09 -0.47
N ILE A 54 -10.01 4.19 -0.65
CA ILE A 54 -8.67 4.38 -0.08
C ILE A 54 -8.70 5.48 0.97
N ILE A 55 -8.12 5.20 2.13
CA ILE A 55 -7.91 6.16 3.21
C ILE A 55 -6.45 6.57 3.20
N VAL A 56 -6.18 7.88 3.17
CA VAL A 56 -4.83 8.41 3.33
C VAL A 56 -4.70 9.05 4.69
N CYS A 57 -3.74 8.58 5.47
CA CYS A 57 -3.45 9.15 6.79
C CYS A 57 -1.95 9.36 6.97
N LYS A 58 -1.61 10.24 7.91
CA LYS A 58 -0.21 10.54 8.23
C LYS A 58 0.38 9.48 9.15
N THR A 59 1.53 8.96 8.78
CA THR A 59 2.34 8.03 9.57
C THR A 59 3.72 8.62 9.85
N PRO A 60 4.56 7.98 10.68
CA PRO A 60 5.95 8.42 10.85
C PRO A 60 6.75 8.48 9.53
N GLN A 61 6.37 7.67 8.54
CA GLN A 61 6.99 7.64 7.21
C GLN A 61 6.33 8.61 6.21
N GLY A 62 5.43 9.49 6.67
CA GLY A 62 4.68 10.40 5.82
C GLY A 62 3.23 9.97 5.60
N GLU A 63 2.55 10.59 4.65
CA GLU A 63 1.20 10.21 4.29
C GLU A 63 1.20 8.87 3.55
N GLN A 64 0.40 7.91 4.03
CA GLN A 64 0.31 6.56 3.47
C GLN A 64 -1.13 6.20 3.09
N PRO A 65 -1.34 5.57 1.95
CA PRO A 65 -2.65 5.12 1.50
C PRO A 65 -2.97 3.70 1.97
N PHE A 66 -4.22 3.50 2.40
CA PHE A 66 -4.73 2.19 2.85
C PHE A 66 -6.05 1.90 2.15
N ARG A 67 -6.17 0.72 1.56
CA ARG A 67 -7.39 0.26 0.90
C ARG A 67 -8.32 -0.43 1.90
N ILE A 68 -9.56 0.01 1.97
CA ILE A 68 -10.58 -0.54 2.88
C ILE A 68 -10.90 -1.98 2.47
N ARG A 69 -10.74 -2.92 3.41
CA ARG A 69 -11.15 -4.32 3.26
C ARG A 69 -12.49 -4.61 3.93
N THR A 70 -12.70 -4.08 5.12
CA THR A 70 -13.94 -4.28 5.86
C THR A 70 -14.47 -2.96 6.39
N SER A 71 -15.79 -2.80 6.33
CA SER A 71 -16.50 -1.66 6.87
C SER A 71 -17.76 -2.17 7.56
N LYS A 72 -17.89 -1.88 8.85
CA LYS A 72 -18.96 -2.42 9.69
C LYS A 72 -19.57 -1.33 10.55
N ILE A 73 -20.90 -1.29 10.61
CA ILE A 73 -21.63 -0.38 11.49
C ILE A 73 -21.86 -1.07 12.84
N SER A 74 -21.47 -0.41 13.92
CA SER A 74 -21.67 -0.88 15.29
C SER A 74 -21.89 0.31 16.22
N ASN A 75 -22.94 0.28 17.02
CA ASN A 75 -23.28 1.34 18.01
C ASN A 75 -23.27 2.76 17.42
N LYS A 76 -23.91 2.96 16.27
CA LYS A 76 -23.96 4.25 15.54
C LYS A 76 -22.60 4.78 15.08
N LYS A 77 -21.62 3.90 15.00
CA LYS A 77 -20.28 4.19 14.46
C LYS A 77 -19.96 3.24 13.33
N ILE A 78 -19.04 3.66 12.46
CA ILE A 78 -18.46 2.80 11.43
C ILE A 78 -17.07 2.39 11.88
N GLU A 79 -16.83 1.09 11.94
CA GLU A 79 -15.53 0.49 12.17
C GLU A 79 -14.96 0.00 10.84
N VAL A 80 -13.78 0.49 10.49
CA VAL A 80 -13.13 0.21 9.21
C VAL A 80 -11.76 -0.41 9.46
N THR A 81 -11.46 -1.47 8.71
CA THR A 81 -10.11 -2.04 8.62
C THR A 81 -9.63 -1.88 7.18
N ALA A 82 -8.46 -1.26 7.01
CA ALA A 82 -7.86 -0.99 5.72
C ALA A 82 -6.40 -1.43 5.70
N TYR A 83 -5.96 -2.04 4.62
CA TYR A 83 -4.59 -2.51 4.46
C TYR A 83 -3.83 -1.59 3.52
N HIS A 84 -2.53 -1.41 3.79
CA HIS A 84 -1.67 -0.57 2.95
C HIS A 84 -1.76 -1.01 1.48
N VAL A 85 -1.76 -0.05 0.57
CA VAL A 85 -1.90 -0.34 -0.87
C VAL A 85 -0.76 -1.19 -1.45
N TYR A 86 0.34 -1.34 -0.73
CA TYR A 86 1.39 -2.30 -1.08
C TYR A 86 0.83 -3.70 -1.36
N TYR A 87 -0.22 -4.13 -0.61
CA TYR A 87 -0.87 -5.44 -0.82
C TYR A 87 -1.56 -5.56 -2.19
N ASP A 88 -1.90 -4.45 -2.83
CA ASP A 88 -2.44 -4.46 -4.19
C ASP A 88 -1.42 -5.02 -5.19
N SER A 89 -0.14 -5.02 -4.86
CA SER A 89 0.93 -5.56 -5.70
C SER A 89 0.79 -7.07 -5.98
N GLU A 90 0.00 -7.80 -5.21
CA GLU A 90 -0.34 -9.20 -5.52
C GLU A 90 -1.08 -9.38 -6.85
N ASN A 91 -1.76 -8.33 -7.33
CA ASN A 91 -2.54 -8.39 -8.57
C ASN A 91 -1.69 -8.22 -9.84
N TYR A 92 -0.39 -8.06 -9.71
CA TYR A 92 0.54 -7.83 -10.83
C TYR A 92 1.52 -8.97 -10.92
N LEU A 93 1.57 -9.62 -12.09
CA LEU A 93 2.40 -10.81 -12.33
C LEU A 93 3.68 -10.44 -13.06
N ILE A 94 4.79 -11.01 -12.62
CA ILE A 94 6.08 -11.01 -13.33
C ILE A 94 6.33 -12.40 -13.89
N LEU A 95 6.41 -12.52 -15.21
CA LEU A 95 6.67 -13.81 -15.87
C LEU A 95 8.14 -14.22 -15.73
N ASP A 96 9.06 -13.34 -16.13
CA ASP A 96 10.50 -13.54 -15.99
C ASP A 96 11.20 -12.17 -16.02
N SER A 97 11.99 -11.87 -15.01
CA SER A 97 12.77 -10.64 -14.94
C SER A 97 14.01 -10.86 -14.09
N TYR A 98 15.15 -10.33 -14.54
CA TYR A 98 16.42 -10.48 -13.84
C TYR A 98 17.04 -9.12 -13.49
N ALA A 99 17.11 -8.83 -12.20
CA ALA A 99 17.81 -7.67 -11.65
C ALA A 99 19.26 -8.07 -11.38
N GLN A 100 20.21 -7.50 -12.11
CA GLN A 100 21.62 -7.84 -12.03
C GLN A 100 22.43 -6.62 -11.56
N ASN A 101 23.16 -6.77 -10.46
CA ASN A 101 24.02 -5.74 -9.90
C ASN A 101 23.31 -4.39 -9.71
N LEU A 102 22.11 -4.43 -9.12
CA LEU A 102 21.25 -3.27 -8.89
C LEU A 102 21.13 -2.98 -7.39
N THR A 103 20.90 -1.70 -7.05
CA THR A 103 20.45 -1.32 -5.71
C THR A 103 19.01 -1.74 -5.48
N ALA A 104 18.52 -1.72 -4.24
CA ALA A 104 17.14 -2.09 -3.93
C ALA A 104 16.13 -1.26 -4.73
N GLY A 105 16.27 0.06 -4.76
CA GLY A 105 15.38 0.94 -5.53
C GLY A 105 15.42 0.67 -7.03
N GLN A 106 16.60 0.43 -7.58
CA GLN A 106 16.76 0.07 -8.99
C GLN A 106 16.13 -1.28 -9.31
N ALA A 107 16.29 -2.29 -8.43
CA ALA A 107 15.69 -3.60 -8.60
C ALA A 107 14.15 -3.54 -8.56
N LEU A 108 13.58 -2.81 -7.61
CA LEU A 108 12.13 -2.63 -7.51
C LEU A 108 11.55 -1.97 -8.76
N ASN A 109 12.18 -0.92 -9.25
CA ASN A 109 11.75 -0.25 -10.48
C ASN A 109 11.95 -1.13 -11.73
N HIS A 110 12.97 -1.99 -11.75
CA HIS A 110 13.16 -2.97 -12.80
C HIS A 110 12.02 -3.99 -12.84
N PHE A 111 11.66 -4.57 -11.69
CA PHE A 111 10.55 -5.53 -11.60
C PHE A 111 9.19 -4.87 -11.89
N LYS A 112 9.00 -3.63 -11.45
CA LYS A 112 7.79 -2.85 -11.76
C LYS A 112 7.51 -2.79 -13.26
N THR A 113 8.51 -2.54 -14.08
CA THR A 113 8.35 -2.42 -15.52
C THR A 113 8.04 -3.75 -16.20
N ALA A 114 8.32 -4.87 -15.55
CA ALA A 114 8.10 -6.22 -16.06
C ALA A 114 6.73 -6.81 -15.71
N THR A 115 5.88 -6.07 -15.02
CA THR A 115 4.56 -6.59 -14.59
C THR A 115 3.52 -6.59 -15.68
N VAL A 116 2.60 -7.56 -15.58
CA VAL A 116 1.39 -7.67 -16.38
C VAL A 116 0.20 -7.81 -15.43
N PRO A 117 -0.80 -6.91 -15.44
CA PRO A 117 -0.85 -5.64 -16.21
C PRO A 117 0.13 -4.58 -15.70
N GLN A 118 0.22 -3.45 -16.39
CA GLN A 118 1.00 -2.30 -15.93
C GLN A 118 0.44 -1.73 -14.62
N ASN A 119 1.31 -1.15 -13.79
CA ASN A 119 0.95 -0.64 -12.48
C ASN A 119 1.40 0.82 -12.28
N ALA A 120 0.87 1.46 -11.24
CA ALA A 120 1.16 2.86 -10.89
C ALA A 120 2.04 3.00 -9.64
N PHE A 121 2.68 1.93 -9.16
CA PHE A 121 3.54 1.99 -7.98
C PHE A 121 4.79 2.83 -8.25
N ILE A 122 5.22 3.55 -7.21
CA ILE A 122 6.48 4.30 -7.19
C ILE A 122 7.32 3.71 -6.07
N PHE A 123 8.56 3.34 -6.38
CA PHE A 123 9.48 2.75 -5.41
C PHE A 123 10.67 3.67 -5.18
N GLU A 124 10.97 3.91 -3.92
CA GLU A 124 12.13 4.66 -3.48
C GLU A 124 12.86 3.87 -2.39
N SER A 125 14.18 3.95 -2.36
CA SER A 125 15.01 3.30 -1.34
C SER A 125 16.33 4.04 -1.20
N ASP A 126 16.81 4.15 0.03
CA ASP A 126 18.12 4.70 0.38
C ASP A 126 19.21 3.62 0.52
N ILE A 127 18.87 2.35 0.28
CA ILE A 127 19.79 1.23 0.38
C ILE A 127 20.72 1.21 -0.83
N ASN A 128 22.03 1.29 -0.58
CA ASN A 128 23.05 1.36 -1.63
C ASN A 128 23.70 0.01 -1.95
N THR A 129 23.44 -1.03 -1.17
CA THR A 129 23.94 -2.38 -1.43
C THR A 129 23.42 -2.88 -2.78
N ARG A 130 24.29 -3.51 -3.56
CA ARG A 130 23.94 -4.10 -4.86
C ARG A 130 23.82 -5.60 -4.74
N ASN A 131 22.84 -6.16 -5.44
CA ASN A 131 22.60 -7.60 -5.41
C ASN A 131 21.94 -8.05 -6.72
N ASN A 132 21.76 -9.36 -6.85
CA ASN A 132 21.13 -10.00 -8.00
C ASN A 132 19.89 -10.77 -7.55
N PHE A 133 18.84 -10.74 -8.37
CA PHE A 133 17.66 -11.57 -8.17
C PHE A 133 16.93 -11.80 -9.50
N ARG A 134 16.61 -13.05 -9.79
CA ARG A 134 15.75 -13.41 -10.90
C ARG A 134 14.36 -13.78 -10.39
N CYS A 135 13.35 -13.08 -10.88
CA CYS A 135 11.96 -13.29 -10.54
C CYS A 135 11.24 -14.01 -11.69
N VAL A 136 10.70 -15.21 -11.42
CA VAL A 136 10.01 -16.01 -12.42
C VAL A 136 8.63 -16.41 -11.90
N ARG A 137 7.58 -16.06 -12.64
CA ARG A 137 6.18 -16.41 -12.34
C ARG A 137 5.77 -16.08 -10.90
N LYS A 138 6.13 -14.87 -10.46
CA LYS A 138 5.80 -14.35 -9.13
C LYS A 138 4.98 -13.07 -9.24
N SER A 139 4.22 -12.76 -8.19
CA SER A 139 3.57 -11.45 -8.07
C SER A 139 4.60 -10.36 -7.77
N LEU A 140 4.25 -9.11 -8.07
CA LEU A 140 5.08 -7.97 -7.70
C LEU A 140 5.28 -7.92 -6.16
N ARG A 141 4.27 -8.31 -5.36
CA ARG A 141 4.39 -8.40 -3.90
C ARG A 141 5.49 -9.36 -3.48
N GLU A 142 5.52 -10.57 -4.05
CA GLU A 142 6.57 -11.55 -3.75
C GLU A 142 7.96 -11.03 -4.15
N ALA A 143 8.05 -10.29 -5.26
CA ALA A 143 9.30 -9.66 -5.66
C ALA A 143 9.74 -8.57 -4.69
N ILE A 144 8.82 -7.72 -4.21
CA ILE A 144 9.09 -6.70 -3.19
C ILE A 144 9.60 -7.36 -1.91
N ASP A 145 8.93 -8.39 -1.42
CA ASP A 145 9.30 -9.09 -0.20
C ASP A 145 10.70 -9.71 -0.32
N THR A 146 11.04 -10.28 -1.47
CA THR A 146 12.37 -10.84 -1.73
C THR A 146 13.43 -9.74 -1.79
N VAL A 147 13.14 -8.59 -2.38
CA VAL A 147 14.06 -7.46 -2.40
C VAL A 147 14.34 -6.97 -0.98
N VAL A 148 13.31 -6.81 -0.16
CA VAL A 148 13.46 -6.44 1.25
C VAL A 148 14.36 -7.44 2.00
N GLU A 149 14.12 -8.73 1.80
CA GLU A 149 14.92 -9.79 2.44
C GLU A 149 16.38 -9.78 1.99
N ARG A 150 16.64 -9.67 0.67
CA ARG A 150 18.00 -9.78 0.09
C ARG A 150 18.86 -8.53 0.20
N TRP A 151 18.23 -7.36 0.04
CA TRP A 151 18.95 -6.07 0.12
C TRP A 151 18.93 -5.49 1.53
N GLY A 152 18.05 -5.97 2.40
CA GLY A 152 17.79 -5.42 3.71
C GLY A 152 16.76 -4.28 3.67
N GLY A 153 16.25 -3.87 4.83
CA GLY A 153 15.26 -2.81 4.97
C GLY A 153 13.90 -3.30 5.45
N HIS A 154 12.93 -2.43 5.33
CA HIS A 154 11.56 -2.67 5.80
C HIS A 154 10.53 -2.39 4.70
#